data_a9d468cfae943d7a7d6f5c6166cce591
#
_entry.id   a9d468cfae943d7a7d6f5c6166cce591
#
_cell.length_a   1.000
_cell.length_b   1.000
_cell.length_c   1.000
_cell.angle_alpha   90.00
_cell.angle_beta   90.00
_cell.angle_gamma   90.00
#
_symmetry.space_group_name_H-M   'P 1'
#
loop_
_entity.id
_entity.type
_entity.pdbx_description
1 polymer ?
#
loop_
_entity_poly.entity_id
_entity_poly.type
_entity_poly.pdbx_seq_one_letter_code
_entity_poly.pdbx_strand_id
1 'polypeptide(L)'
;LTATAYYYKAIAALGTMAAIIGEKQDASFYQQLSDSIKQSFNHKFFNEEKKIYATGSQTAMAMPLSLGMVDEKNKKEVLDNLIHQIESIDGNRITAGDVGHRFLVKALYENNHPEVLYNITKRGDVPGYAYQLNLGATALIETWDGKASQNQLAMGHILEWFYEGIAGIRQDKQS
;
A
#
# COMPACT_ATOMS: atom_id res chain seq x y z
N LEU A 1 -9.99 -7.01 -6.98
CA LEU A 1 -8.57 -6.73 -6.75
C LEU A 1 -8.21 -6.84 -5.27
N THR A 2 -8.76 -6.02 -4.38
CA THR A 2 -8.40 -5.94 -2.95
C THR A 2 -8.54 -7.28 -2.22
N ALA A 3 -9.68 -7.96 -2.33
CA ALA A 3 -9.89 -9.26 -1.69
C ALA A 3 -8.83 -10.31 -2.10
N THR A 4 -8.49 -10.37 -3.39
CA THR A 4 -7.46 -11.32 -3.87
C THR A 4 -6.07 -10.94 -3.38
N ALA A 5 -5.74 -9.65 -3.27
CA ALA A 5 -4.46 -9.19 -2.73
C ALA A 5 -4.33 -9.51 -1.22
N TYR A 6 -5.42 -9.34 -0.45
CA TYR A 6 -5.43 -9.77 0.96
C TYR A 6 -5.36 -11.30 1.10
N TYR A 7 -6.01 -12.06 0.22
CA TYR A 7 -5.89 -13.52 0.19
C TYR A 7 -4.44 -13.95 -0.06
N TYR A 8 -3.78 -13.34 -1.06
CA TYR A 8 -2.35 -13.55 -1.29
C TYR A 8 -1.52 -13.28 -0.03
N LYS A 9 -1.72 -12.12 0.61
CA LYS A 9 -1.00 -11.73 1.83
C LYS A 9 -1.20 -12.73 2.96
N ALA A 10 -2.42 -13.21 3.17
CA ALA A 10 -2.73 -14.20 4.20
C ALA A 10 -2.05 -15.54 3.94
N ILE A 11 -2.10 -16.04 2.70
CA ILE A 11 -1.47 -17.31 2.31
C ILE A 11 0.06 -17.21 2.41
N ALA A 12 0.67 -16.12 1.95
CA ALA A 12 2.11 -15.89 2.09
C ALA A 12 2.56 -15.86 3.57
N ALA A 13 1.75 -15.23 4.43
CA ALA A 13 2.01 -15.22 5.88
C ALA A 13 1.93 -16.62 6.49
N LEU A 14 0.94 -17.45 6.10
CA LEU A 14 0.85 -18.85 6.53
C LEU A 14 2.07 -19.66 6.11
N GLY A 15 2.58 -19.47 4.88
CA GLY A 15 3.81 -20.10 4.42
C GLY A 15 5.01 -19.74 5.29
N THR A 16 5.15 -18.45 5.62
CA THR A 16 6.21 -17.98 6.51
C THR A 16 6.09 -18.56 7.91
N MET A 17 4.88 -18.57 8.50
CA MET A 17 4.64 -19.15 9.82
C MET A 17 4.95 -20.65 9.85
N ALA A 18 4.50 -21.41 8.85
CA ALA A 18 4.79 -22.83 8.71
C ALA A 18 6.31 -23.11 8.63
N ALA A 19 7.04 -22.29 7.89
CA ALA A 19 8.49 -22.38 7.80
C ALA A 19 9.19 -22.14 9.16
N ILE A 20 8.74 -21.13 9.92
CA ILE A 20 9.29 -20.78 11.24
C ILE A 20 9.09 -21.93 12.25
N ILE A 21 7.92 -22.58 12.26
CA ILE A 21 7.63 -23.69 13.17
C ILE A 21 8.11 -25.06 12.67
N GLY A 22 8.76 -25.11 11.50
CA GLY A 22 9.37 -26.31 10.94
C GLY A 22 8.44 -27.22 10.13
N GLU A 23 7.21 -26.80 9.86
CA GLU A 23 6.21 -27.56 9.06
C GLU A 23 6.51 -27.41 7.56
N LYS A 24 7.51 -28.15 7.08
CA LYS A 24 8.07 -28.00 5.72
C LYS A 24 7.06 -28.27 4.60
N GLN A 25 6.15 -29.24 4.79
CA GLN A 25 5.14 -29.57 3.79
C GLN A 25 4.14 -28.44 3.63
N ASP A 26 3.65 -27.88 4.72
CA ASP A 26 2.72 -26.75 4.73
C ASP A 26 3.39 -25.50 4.19
N ALA A 27 4.65 -25.24 4.56
CA ALA A 27 5.42 -24.11 4.03
C ALA A 27 5.52 -24.18 2.49
N SER A 28 5.85 -25.35 1.94
CA SER A 28 5.90 -25.57 0.49
C SER A 28 4.53 -25.42 -0.18
N PHE A 29 3.49 -25.97 0.43
CA PHE A 29 2.12 -25.87 -0.08
C PHE A 29 1.64 -24.41 -0.14
N TYR A 30 1.80 -23.63 0.94
CA TYR A 30 1.37 -22.23 0.97
C TYR A 30 2.22 -21.35 0.07
N GLN A 31 3.52 -21.64 -0.12
CA GLN A 31 4.35 -20.94 -1.10
C GLN A 31 3.82 -21.16 -2.51
N GLN A 32 3.57 -22.39 -2.93
CA GLN A 32 3.03 -22.70 -4.26
C GLN A 32 1.66 -22.05 -4.48
N LEU A 33 0.81 -22.07 -3.45
CA LEU A 33 -0.51 -21.45 -3.51
C LEU A 33 -0.40 -19.93 -3.66
N SER A 34 0.49 -19.27 -2.90
CA SER A 34 0.70 -17.84 -3.02
C SER A 34 1.23 -17.45 -4.41
N ASP A 35 2.15 -18.23 -4.97
CA ASP A 35 2.66 -18.01 -6.33
C ASP A 35 1.57 -18.13 -7.38
N SER A 36 0.69 -19.12 -7.24
CA SER A 36 -0.48 -19.31 -8.12
C SER A 36 -1.46 -18.13 -8.02
N ILE A 37 -1.72 -17.63 -6.81
CA ILE A 37 -2.57 -16.46 -6.59
C ILE A 37 -1.95 -15.23 -7.24
N LYS A 38 -0.63 -15.01 -7.08
CA LYS A 38 0.09 -13.89 -7.71
C LYS A 38 -0.01 -13.95 -9.23
N GLN A 39 0.19 -15.10 -9.84
CA GLN A 39 0.07 -15.28 -11.29
C GLN A 39 -1.35 -14.97 -11.77
N SER A 40 -2.36 -15.54 -11.11
CA SER A 40 -3.78 -15.30 -11.43
C SER A 40 -4.18 -13.82 -11.24
N PHE A 41 -3.64 -13.18 -10.21
CA PHE A 41 -3.85 -11.75 -9.96
C PHE A 41 -3.29 -10.89 -11.10
N ASN A 42 -2.04 -11.13 -11.49
CA ASN A 42 -1.40 -10.40 -12.59
C ASN A 42 -2.13 -10.64 -13.92
N HIS A 43 -2.47 -11.89 -14.22
CA HIS A 43 -3.24 -12.22 -15.43
C HIS A 43 -4.58 -11.48 -15.48
N LYS A 44 -5.27 -11.34 -14.35
CA LYS A 44 -6.62 -10.74 -14.30
C LYS A 44 -6.60 -9.21 -14.25
N PHE A 45 -5.65 -8.61 -13.53
CA PHE A 45 -5.72 -7.19 -13.15
C PHE A 45 -4.64 -6.32 -13.76
N PHE A 46 -3.53 -6.88 -14.24
CA PHE A 46 -2.47 -6.11 -14.84
C PHE A 46 -2.75 -5.82 -16.32
N ASN A 47 -2.62 -4.56 -16.70
CA ASN A 47 -2.68 -4.12 -18.09
C ASN A 47 -1.24 -3.94 -18.61
N GLU A 48 -0.81 -4.86 -19.48
CA GLU A 48 0.57 -4.89 -20.01
C GLU A 48 0.90 -3.65 -20.87
N GLU A 49 -0.07 -3.11 -21.60
CA GLU A 49 0.13 -1.96 -22.48
C GLU A 49 0.31 -0.66 -21.65
N LYS A 50 -0.58 -0.46 -20.66
CA LYS A 50 -0.59 0.76 -19.85
C LYS A 50 0.30 0.67 -18.61
N LYS A 51 0.79 -0.51 -18.26
CA LYS A 51 1.57 -0.77 -17.04
C LYS A 51 0.86 -0.32 -15.76
N ILE A 52 -0.45 -0.59 -15.67
CA ILE A 52 -1.29 -0.26 -14.51
C ILE A 52 -2.09 -1.49 -14.06
N TYR A 53 -2.55 -1.46 -12.83
CA TYR A 53 -3.48 -2.45 -12.30
C TYR A 53 -4.92 -1.93 -12.30
N ALA A 54 -5.85 -2.74 -12.82
CA ALA A 54 -7.29 -2.46 -12.87
C ALA A 54 -7.57 -1.03 -13.39
N THR A 55 -8.08 -0.14 -12.55
CA THR A 55 -8.43 1.26 -12.91
C THR A 55 -7.25 2.23 -12.87
N GLY A 56 -6.07 1.82 -12.42
CA GLY A 56 -4.94 2.71 -12.22
C GLY A 56 -5.05 3.63 -10.98
N SER A 57 -6.04 3.41 -10.10
CA SER A 57 -6.17 4.20 -8.88
C SER A 57 -5.00 3.99 -7.91
N GLN A 58 -4.76 4.93 -7.00
CA GLN A 58 -3.69 4.84 -6.00
C GLN A 58 -3.69 3.48 -5.29
N THR A 59 -4.84 3.02 -4.79
CA THR A 59 -4.97 1.71 -4.13
C THR A 59 -4.68 0.55 -5.07
N ALA A 60 -5.16 0.61 -6.32
CA ALA A 60 -5.02 -0.49 -7.27
C ALA A 60 -3.55 -0.73 -7.66
N MET A 61 -2.72 0.30 -7.69
CA MET A 61 -1.30 0.21 -8.00
C MET A 61 -0.44 0.02 -6.75
N ALA A 62 -0.73 0.72 -5.66
CA ALA A 62 0.06 0.64 -4.43
C ALA A 62 -0.02 -0.75 -3.77
N MET A 63 -1.17 -1.40 -3.82
CA MET A 63 -1.37 -2.71 -3.21
C MET A 63 -0.42 -3.78 -3.75
N PRO A 64 -0.39 -4.07 -5.07
CA PRO A 64 0.53 -5.06 -5.62
C PRO A 64 2.00 -4.64 -5.47
N LEU A 65 2.35 -3.35 -5.54
CA LEU A 65 3.71 -2.87 -5.30
C LEU A 65 4.19 -3.22 -3.88
N SER A 66 3.41 -2.86 -2.87
CA SER A 66 3.79 -3.06 -1.46
C SER A 66 3.76 -4.53 -1.02
N LEU A 67 3.01 -5.38 -1.72
CA LEU A 67 2.92 -6.82 -1.46
C LEU A 67 3.92 -7.65 -2.28
N GLY A 68 4.76 -7.04 -3.12
CA GLY A 68 5.69 -7.76 -3.98
C GLY A 68 5.02 -8.62 -5.06
N MET A 69 3.79 -8.25 -5.45
CA MET A 69 3.03 -8.97 -6.47
C MET A 69 3.35 -8.52 -7.89
N VAL A 70 3.93 -7.33 -8.06
CA VAL A 70 4.35 -6.83 -9.37
C VAL A 70 5.57 -7.61 -9.85
N ASP A 71 5.61 -7.99 -11.12
CA ASP A 71 6.79 -8.59 -11.73
C ASP A 71 7.91 -7.56 -11.81
N GLU A 72 9.15 -7.95 -11.47
CA GLU A 72 10.30 -7.04 -11.40
C GLU A 72 10.52 -6.23 -12.69
N LYS A 73 10.28 -6.84 -13.86
CA LYS A 73 10.40 -6.16 -15.16
C LYS A 73 9.43 -4.98 -15.32
N ASN A 74 8.29 -4.98 -14.62
CA ASN A 74 7.24 -3.97 -14.71
C ASN A 74 7.21 -3.02 -13.50
N LYS A 75 8.02 -3.29 -12.47
CA LYS A 75 7.93 -2.60 -11.18
C LYS A 75 8.16 -1.09 -11.31
N LYS A 76 9.16 -0.73 -12.10
CA LYS A 76 9.49 0.68 -12.32
C LYS A 76 8.34 1.43 -12.98
N GLU A 77 7.80 0.90 -14.08
CA GLU A 77 6.73 1.58 -14.81
C GLU A 77 5.43 1.66 -13.99
N VAL A 78 5.11 0.62 -13.21
CA VAL A 78 3.95 0.67 -12.31
C VAL A 78 4.13 1.73 -11.22
N LEU A 79 5.33 1.87 -10.68
CA LEU A 79 5.66 2.89 -9.69
C LEU A 79 5.60 4.30 -10.29
N ASP A 80 6.19 4.49 -11.47
CA ASP A 80 6.14 5.77 -12.19
C ASP A 80 4.68 6.17 -12.48
N ASN A 81 3.84 5.21 -12.88
CA ASN A 81 2.41 5.44 -13.10
C ASN A 81 1.64 5.76 -11.81
N LEU A 82 2.00 5.14 -10.66
CA LEU A 82 1.44 5.49 -9.37
C LEU A 82 1.78 6.94 -9.01
N ILE A 83 3.02 7.35 -9.18
CA ILE A 83 3.48 8.72 -8.92
C ILE A 83 2.75 9.70 -9.85
N HIS A 84 2.68 9.39 -11.15
CA HIS A 84 1.94 10.19 -12.11
C HIS A 84 0.46 10.33 -11.74
N GLN A 85 -0.18 9.25 -11.30
CA GLN A 85 -1.57 9.28 -10.81
C GLN A 85 -1.72 10.24 -9.63
N ILE A 86 -0.81 10.18 -8.64
CA ILE A 86 -0.84 11.04 -7.45
C ILE A 86 -0.63 12.51 -7.82
N GLU A 87 0.44 12.80 -8.56
CA GLU A 87 0.89 14.17 -8.80
C GLU A 87 0.08 14.88 -9.86
N SER A 88 -0.16 14.21 -11.01
CA SER A 88 -0.76 14.84 -12.18
C SER A 88 -2.28 14.66 -12.24
N ILE A 89 -2.79 13.45 -11.98
CA ILE A 89 -4.21 13.14 -12.13
C ILE A 89 -4.98 13.54 -10.87
N ASP A 90 -4.50 13.12 -9.70
CA ASP A 90 -5.14 13.41 -8.43
C ASP A 90 -4.71 14.77 -7.84
N GLY A 91 -3.77 15.50 -8.47
CA GLY A 91 -3.32 16.81 -8.07
C GLY A 91 -2.72 16.86 -6.66
N ASN A 92 -1.86 15.91 -6.33
CA ASN A 92 -1.25 15.73 -5.01
C ASN A 92 -2.30 15.57 -3.89
N ARG A 93 -3.34 14.78 -4.13
CA ARG A 93 -4.35 14.42 -3.12
C ARG A 93 -4.25 12.94 -2.76
N ILE A 94 -4.59 12.62 -1.51
CA ILE A 94 -4.75 11.24 -1.08
C ILE A 94 -6.15 10.78 -1.52
N THR A 95 -6.21 9.80 -2.43
CA THR A 95 -7.48 9.18 -2.86
C THR A 95 -7.61 7.74 -2.37
N ALA A 96 -6.53 7.16 -1.85
CA ALA A 96 -6.57 5.87 -1.16
C ALA A 96 -7.29 6.00 0.18
N GLY A 97 -8.40 5.28 0.35
CA GLY A 97 -9.14 5.22 1.62
C GLY A 97 -8.48 4.27 2.63
N ASP A 98 -9.21 3.94 3.70
CA ASP A 98 -8.77 3.11 4.84
C ASP A 98 -8.13 1.77 4.41
N VAL A 99 -8.72 1.09 3.42
CA VAL A 99 -8.19 -0.18 2.88
C VAL A 99 -6.87 0.02 2.13
N GLY A 100 -6.73 1.11 1.37
CA GLY A 100 -5.62 1.33 0.44
C GLY A 100 -4.46 2.14 1.01
N HIS A 101 -4.73 2.98 1.99
CA HIS A 101 -3.77 3.98 2.47
C HIS A 101 -2.47 3.37 3.00
N ARG A 102 -2.55 2.30 3.78
CA ARG A 102 -1.35 1.60 4.27
C ARG A 102 -0.43 1.15 3.13
N PHE A 103 -1.01 0.59 2.08
CA PHE A 103 -0.24 0.12 0.93
C PHE A 103 0.36 1.29 0.14
N LEU A 104 -0.35 2.42 0.06
CA LEU A 104 0.18 3.64 -0.54
C LEU A 104 1.41 4.15 0.22
N VAL A 105 1.30 4.26 1.54
CA VAL A 105 2.41 4.67 2.41
C VAL A 105 3.62 3.77 2.17
N LYS A 106 3.45 2.44 2.26
CA LYS A 106 4.53 1.47 2.05
C LYS A 106 5.11 1.52 0.64
N ALA A 107 4.26 1.53 -0.39
CA ALA A 107 4.71 1.56 -1.77
C ALA A 107 5.62 2.76 -2.06
N LEU A 108 5.31 3.93 -1.49
CA LEU A 108 6.10 5.14 -1.70
C LEU A 108 7.43 5.11 -0.92
N TYR A 109 7.40 4.90 0.40
CA TYR A 109 8.65 5.00 1.16
C TYR A 109 9.61 3.82 0.93
N GLU A 110 9.11 2.61 0.72
CA GLU A 110 9.96 1.45 0.44
C GLU A 110 10.60 1.47 -0.96
N ASN A 111 10.04 2.24 -1.88
CA ASN A 111 10.61 2.45 -3.23
C ASN A 111 11.30 3.83 -3.38
N ASN A 112 11.71 4.45 -2.28
CA ASN A 112 12.49 5.70 -2.22
C ASN A 112 11.78 6.94 -2.79
N HIS A 113 10.46 7.07 -2.55
CA HIS A 113 9.66 8.25 -2.88
C HIS A 113 8.99 8.88 -1.66
N PRO A 114 9.73 9.12 -0.54
CA PRO A 114 9.18 9.74 0.65
C PRO A 114 8.71 11.20 0.41
N GLU A 115 9.29 11.88 -0.60
CA GLU A 115 8.92 13.25 -0.98
C GLU A 115 7.49 13.32 -1.51
N VAL A 116 7.05 12.34 -2.30
CA VAL A 116 5.67 12.25 -2.80
C VAL A 116 4.72 12.07 -1.61
N LEU A 117 5.05 11.17 -0.68
CA LEU A 117 4.25 10.94 0.51
C LEU A 117 4.18 12.20 1.40
N TYR A 118 5.30 12.90 1.59
CA TYR A 118 5.33 14.17 2.31
C TYR A 118 4.44 15.22 1.64
N ASN A 119 4.53 15.35 0.31
CA ASN A 119 3.78 16.34 -0.46
C ASN A 119 2.26 16.14 -0.35
N ILE A 120 1.77 14.91 -0.44
CA ILE A 120 0.32 14.63 -0.29
C ILE A 120 -0.16 14.78 1.16
N THR A 121 0.71 14.53 2.14
CA THR A 121 0.35 14.55 3.56
C THR A 121 0.25 15.97 4.12
N LYS A 122 1.13 16.87 3.67
CA LYS A 122 1.20 18.26 4.17
C LYS A 122 0.12 19.20 3.63
N ARG A 123 -0.65 18.79 2.62
CA ARG A 123 -1.68 19.64 2.01
C ARG A 123 -2.84 19.90 2.97
N GLY A 124 -3.04 21.19 3.30
CA GLY A 124 -4.13 21.63 4.16
C GLY A 124 -5.31 22.25 3.42
N ASP A 125 -5.20 22.40 2.10
CA ASP A 125 -6.19 22.99 1.19
C ASP A 125 -7.11 21.97 0.50
N VAL A 126 -6.74 20.69 0.59
CA VAL A 126 -7.51 19.56 0.06
C VAL A 126 -7.66 18.47 1.12
N PRO A 127 -8.71 17.63 1.06
CA PRO A 127 -8.93 16.54 1.99
C PRO A 127 -7.68 15.66 2.18
N GLY A 128 -7.27 15.46 3.44
CA GLY A 128 -6.06 14.76 3.85
C GLY A 128 -5.70 15.04 5.30
N TYR A 129 -4.51 14.63 5.76
CA TYR A 129 -4.10 14.78 7.16
C TYR A 129 -4.04 16.24 7.63
N ALA A 130 -3.29 17.09 6.93
CA ALA A 130 -3.19 18.50 7.30
C ALA A 130 -4.53 19.24 7.19
N TYR A 131 -5.36 18.84 6.24
CA TYR A 131 -6.74 19.37 6.13
C TYR A 131 -7.57 19.03 7.37
N GLN A 132 -7.55 17.80 7.86
CA GLN A 132 -8.25 17.41 9.08
C GLN A 132 -7.73 18.18 10.31
N LEU A 133 -6.43 18.41 10.41
CA LEU A 133 -5.85 19.27 11.46
C LEU A 133 -6.38 20.71 11.38
N ASN A 134 -6.48 21.27 10.20
CA ASN A 134 -7.03 22.62 9.98
C ASN A 134 -8.53 22.71 10.35
N LEU A 135 -9.26 21.59 10.27
CA LEU A 135 -10.64 21.49 10.75
C LEU A 135 -10.75 21.37 12.28
N GLY A 136 -9.62 21.28 13.00
CA GLY A 136 -9.57 21.09 14.44
C GLY A 136 -9.74 19.64 14.89
N ALA A 137 -9.45 18.67 14.02
CA ALA A 137 -9.51 17.25 14.36
C ALA A 137 -8.52 16.91 15.49
N THR A 138 -9.01 16.22 16.52
CA THR A 138 -8.22 15.72 17.65
C THR A 138 -8.00 14.21 17.60
N ALA A 139 -8.57 13.55 16.59
CA ALA A 139 -8.43 12.13 16.31
C ALA A 139 -8.40 11.90 14.79
N LEU A 140 -7.97 10.72 14.38
CA LEU A 140 -7.99 10.30 12.97
C LEU A 140 -9.44 10.08 12.52
N ILE A 141 -9.79 10.67 11.38
CA ILE A 141 -11.13 10.60 10.80
C ILE A 141 -11.13 9.64 9.62
N GLU A 142 -12.20 8.84 9.50
CA GLU A 142 -12.32 7.77 8.51
C GLU A 142 -12.26 8.27 7.06
N THR A 143 -12.87 9.42 6.78
CA THR A 143 -12.83 10.04 5.45
C THR A 143 -11.93 11.27 5.44
N TRP A 144 -11.20 11.46 4.35
CA TRP A 144 -10.23 12.55 4.23
C TRP A 144 -10.87 13.94 4.37
N ASP A 145 -12.15 14.09 4.03
CA ASP A 145 -12.91 15.34 4.14
C ASP A 145 -13.45 15.63 5.55
N GLY A 146 -13.17 14.75 6.51
CA GLY A 146 -13.52 14.97 7.92
C GLY A 146 -14.99 14.75 8.28
N LYS A 147 -15.78 14.08 7.44
CA LYS A 147 -17.24 13.96 7.64
C LYS A 147 -17.72 12.63 8.21
N ALA A 148 -16.83 11.67 8.43
CA ALA A 148 -17.20 10.35 8.95
C ALA A 148 -16.73 10.13 10.40
N SER A 149 -16.61 8.87 10.83
CA SER A 149 -16.20 8.49 12.18
C SER A 149 -14.87 9.16 12.58
N GLN A 150 -14.84 9.76 13.77
CA GLN A 150 -13.67 10.47 14.32
C GLN A 150 -12.79 9.59 15.21
N ASN A 151 -12.75 8.30 14.94
CA ASN A 151 -11.88 7.36 15.63
C ASN A 151 -11.51 6.20 14.68
N GLN A 152 -10.72 6.53 13.65
CA GLN A 152 -10.34 5.55 12.61
C GLN A 152 -8.88 5.15 12.70
N LEU A 153 -8.63 4.04 13.39
CA LEU A 153 -7.29 3.48 13.61
C LEU A 153 -6.55 3.19 12.28
N ALA A 154 -7.26 2.76 11.25
CA ALA A 154 -6.65 2.43 9.95
C ALA A 154 -5.90 3.60 9.30
N MET A 155 -6.28 4.84 9.59
CA MET A 155 -5.57 6.03 9.11
C MET A 155 -4.25 6.28 9.86
N GLY A 156 -4.01 5.61 10.98
CA GLY A 156 -2.76 5.69 11.76
C GLY A 156 -1.56 5.03 11.09
N HIS A 157 -1.71 4.33 9.96
CA HIS A 157 -0.60 3.69 9.26
C HIS A 157 0.49 4.66 8.76
N ILE A 158 0.23 5.95 8.72
CA ILE A 158 1.25 6.97 8.44
C ILE A 158 2.41 6.93 9.48
N LEU A 159 2.14 6.46 10.70
CA LEU A 159 3.16 6.29 11.73
C LEU A 159 4.24 5.25 11.33
N GLU A 160 3.88 4.26 10.53
CA GLU A 160 4.85 3.30 9.97
C GLU A 160 5.96 4.04 9.20
N TRP A 161 5.59 5.02 8.37
CA TRP A 161 6.55 5.87 7.68
C TRP A 161 7.34 6.79 8.60
N PHE A 162 6.73 7.33 9.66
CA PHE A 162 7.45 8.18 10.62
C PHE A 162 8.56 7.40 11.33
N TYR A 163 8.30 6.16 11.73
CA TYR A 163 9.31 5.31 12.37
C TYR A 163 10.29 4.72 11.34
N GLU A 164 9.80 4.04 10.33
CA GLU A 164 10.65 3.29 9.41
C GLU A 164 11.27 4.14 8.30
N GLY A 165 10.52 5.10 7.77
CA GLY A 165 10.95 5.92 6.64
C GLY A 165 11.70 7.18 7.03
N ILE A 166 11.27 7.89 8.10
CA ILE A 166 11.90 9.15 8.54
C ILE A 166 12.94 8.89 9.61
N ALA A 167 12.57 8.17 10.69
CA ALA A 167 13.49 7.91 11.80
C ALA A 167 14.47 6.75 11.54
N GLY A 168 14.23 5.94 10.49
CA GLY A 168 15.10 4.80 10.16
C GLY A 168 15.00 3.64 11.15
N ILE A 169 14.01 3.62 12.03
CA ILE A 169 13.81 2.57 13.04
C ILE A 169 13.03 1.43 12.39
N ARG A 170 13.73 0.36 12.02
CA ARG A 170 13.13 -0.81 11.36
C ARG A 170 13.38 -2.07 12.16
N GLN A 171 12.44 -3.00 12.10
CA GLN A 171 12.66 -4.34 12.63
C GLN A 171 13.74 -5.04 11.80
N ASP A 172 14.71 -5.67 12.46
CA ASP A 172 15.66 -6.54 11.78
C ASP A 172 14.93 -7.77 11.20
N LYS A 173 15.11 -8.00 9.90
CA LYS A 173 14.48 -9.16 9.23
C LYS A 173 15.09 -10.49 9.62
N GLN A 174 16.18 -10.47 10.41
CA GLN A 174 16.88 -11.68 10.87
C GLN A 174 16.57 -12.05 12.33
N SER A 175 15.79 -11.24 13.04
CA SER A 175 15.41 -11.50 14.45
C SER A 175 13.99 -12.06 14.57
#